data_764f919b994832ff8cb032f07ad6a246
#
_entry.id   764f919b994832ff8cb032f07ad6a246
#
_cell.length_a   1.000
_cell.length_b   1.000
_cell.length_c   1.000
_cell.angle_alpha   90.00
_cell.angle_beta   90.00
_cell.angle_gamma   90.00
#
_symmetry.space_group_name_H-M   'P 1'
#
loop_
_entity.id
_entity.type
_entity.pdbx_description
1 polymer ?
#
loop_
_entity_poly.entity_id
_entity_poly.type
_entity_poly.pdbx_seq_one_letter_code
_entity_poly.pdbx_strand_id
1 'polypeptide(L)'
;MFKRAIESFIEQYLHDKSDKILFIWGPRRSGKTTLLVKIAREQSVPIFNFDLITDQERFIPRRDVLRQLVSEHKVILIDEVQNYPESTVALKVLHDEFHVKIIATGSSELRQKSKDFDSLTDRFVEQYCLPLSINEIAENTKILAYEKDEFEKQLQSKLQKFGAYPEIYANEKLSEEDKIEKLQKMFDTYILKDVINIYDLKNEKLAKNILTQIALQLGSEMSISEIAANLGANKMTVANYIEIFIKNYILIPLPSFKTNARRAVSENRKLYFYDLGIRNALVKVFRELDVRPDKGGVFE
;
A
#
# COMPACT_ATOMS: atom_id res chain seq x y z
N MET A 1 2.90 17.42 -9.33
CA MET A 1 2.62 16.40 -8.29
C MET A 1 1.14 16.11 -8.37
N PHE A 2 0.74 14.85 -8.38
CA PHE A 2 -0.69 14.49 -8.38
C PHE A 2 -1.33 14.86 -7.03
N LYS A 3 -2.49 15.52 -7.08
CA LYS A 3 -3.33 15.72 -5.92
C LYS A 3 -3.96 14.37 -5.56
N ARG A 4 -3.81 13.95 -4.31
CA ARG A 4 -4.32 12.67 -3.84
C ARG A 4 -5.68 12.85 -3.17
N ALA A 5 -6.56 11.88 -3.34
CA ALA A 5 -7.90 11.90 -2.71
C ALA A 5 -7.82 12.03 -1.17
N ILE A 6 -6.81 11.43 -0.55
CA ILE A 6 -6.57 11.49 0.89
C ILE A 6 -6.23 12.91 1.40
N GLU A 7 -5.79 13.82 0.53
CA GLU A 7 -5.36 15.17 0.97
C GLU A 7 -6.50 15.96 1.61
N SER A 8 -7.71 15.85 1.08
CA SER A 8 -8.89 16.53 1.66
C SER A 8 -9.17 16.04 3.09
N PHE A 9 -8.99 14.74 3.35
CA PHE A 9 -9.13 14.20 4.70
C PHE A 9 -8.03 14.72 5.63
N ILE A 10 -6.79 14.81 5.15
CA ILE A 10 -5.66 15.33 5.94
C ILE A 10 -5.86 16.78 6.28
N GLU A 11 -6.31 17.61 5.32
CA GLU A 11 -6.64 19.03 5.56
C GLU A 11 -7.71 19.14 6.65
N GLN A 12 -8.80 18.36 6.54
CA GLN A 12 -9.83 18.33 7.57
C GLN A 12 -9.27 17.89 8.93
N TYR A 13 -8.49 16.80 8.96
CA TYR A 13 -7.87 16.27 10.18
C TYR A 13 -6.98 17.31 10.87
N LEU A 14 -6.19 18.09 10.12
CA LEU A 14 -5.32 19.13 10.68
C LEU A 14 -6.11 20.27 11.33
N HIS A 15 -7.31 20.57 10.84
CA HIS A 15 -8.18 21.64 11.36
C HIS A 15 -9.20 21.15 12.39
N ASP A 16 -9.47 19.86 12.47
CA ASP A 16 -10.40 19.28 13.43
C ASP A 16 -9.86 19.35 14.87
N LYS A 17 -10.74 19.25 15.85
CA LYS A 17 -10.39 19.18 17.29
C LYS A 17 -9.93 17.78 17.72
N SER A 18 -10.10 16.78 16.86
CA SER A 18 -9.63 15.42 17.15
C SER A 18 -8.13 15.38 17.34
N ASP A 19 -7.64 14.73 18.39
CA ASP A 19 -6.23 14.49 18.70
C ASP A 19 -5.79 13.06 18.34
N LYS A 20 -6.68 12.29 17.69
CA LYS A 20 -6.36 10.92 17.25
C LYS A 20 -5.17 10.91 16.29
N ILE A 21 -4.31 9.91 16.44
CA ILE A 21 -3.18 9.70 15.54
C ILE A 21 -3.70 9.32 14.16
N LEU A 22 -3.24 9.97 13.10
CA LEU A 22 -3.55 9.59 11.74
C LEU A 22 -2.45 8.68 11.20
N PHE A 23 -2.77 7.40 11.00
CA PHE A 23 -1.91 6.48 10.26
C PHE A 23 -2.27 6.46 8.79
N ILE A 24 -1.27 6.61 7.93
CA ILE A 24 -1.40 6.51 6.46
C ILE A 24 -0.64 5.27 5.99
N TRP A 25 -1.39 4.23 5.70
CA TRP A 25 -0.86 2.95 5.25
C TRP A 25 -0.80 2.86 3.73
N GLY A 26 0.03 1.99 3.21
CA GLY A 26 0.07 1.68 1.78
C GLY A 26 1.37 1.03 1.34
N PRO A 27 1.40 0.48 0.12
CA PRO A 27 2.59 -0.18 -0.40
C PRO A 27 3.76 0.80 -0.55
N ARG A 28 4.98 0.28 -0.62
CA ARG A 28 6.14 1.10 -0.96
C ARG A 28 5.93 1.77 -2.32
N ARG A 29 6.46 2.99 -2.49
CA ARG A 29 6.37 3.80 -3.73
C ARG A 29 4.96 4.25 -4.13
N SER A 30 3.96 4.10 -3.25
CA SER A 30 2.62 4.67 -3.50
C SER A 30 2.54 6.19 -3.34
N GLY A 31 3.61 6.83 -2.83
CA GLY A 31 3.69 8.28 -2.68
C GLY A 31 3.50 8.78 -1.24
N LYS A 32 3.53 7.93 -0.21
CA LYS A 32 3.37 8.30 1.21
C LYS A 32 4.36 9.39 1.65
N THR A 33 5.66 9.13 1.47
CA THR A 33 6.72 10.11 1.80
C THR A 33 6.55 11.41 1.02
N THR A 34 6.15 11.35 -0.26
CA THR A 34 5.90 12.55 -1.08
C THR A 34 4.75 13.38 -0.52
N LEU A 35 3.68 12.72 -0.07
CA LEU A 35 2.56 13.35 0.61
C LEU A 35 2.99 13.99 1.94
N LEU A 36 3.78 13.27 2.73
CA LEU A 36 4.30 13.76 4.01
C LEU A 36 5.21 15.00 3.82
N VAL A 37 6.07 15.01 2.79
CA VAL A 37 6.90 16.16 2.42
C VAL A 37 6.04 17.37 2.06
N LYS A 38 4.91 17.19 1.38
CA LYS A 38 3.98 18.28 1.09
C LYS A 38 3.42 18.87 2.38
N ILE A 39 2.90 18.02 3.28
CA ILE A 39 2.36 18.43 4.58
C ILE A 39 3.42 19.15 5.42
N ALA A 40 4.64 18.62 5.47
CA ALA A 40 5.77 19.22 6.20
C ALA A 40 6.06 20.65 5.75
N ARG A 41 6.01 20.91 4.44
CA ARG A 41 6.20 22.26 3.88
C ARG A 41 5.04 23.19 4.25
N GLU A 42 3.80 22.71 4.13
CA GLU A 42 2.61 23.51 4.44
C GLU A 42 2.52 23.86 5.92
N GLN A 43 2.90 22.93 6.80
CA GLN A 43 2.87 23.12 8.25
C GLN A 43 4.18 23.69 8.81
N SER A 44 5.23 23.82 8.01
CA SER A 44 6.58 24.27 8.43
C SER A 44 7.14 23.43 9.58
N VAL A 45 6.99 22.11 9.52
CA VAL A 45 7.50 21.15 10.52
C VAL A 45 8.42 20.11 9.88
N PRO A 46 9.35 19.52 10.64
CA PRO A 46 10.20 18.44 10.15
C PRO A 46 9.44 17.13 10.00
N ILE A 47 10.05 16.20 9.28
CA ILE A 47 9.63 14.79 9.22
C ILE A 47 10.64 13.99 10.02
N PHE A 48 10.16 13.17 10.95
CA PHE A 48 10.97 12.18 11.67
C PHE A 48 10.92 10.87 10.90
N ASN A 49 12.06 10.43 10.40
CA ASN A 49 12.17 9.19 9.63
C ASN A 49 12.70 8.07 10.54
N PHE A 50 11.89 7.05 10.80
CA PHE A 50 12.29 5.95 11.67
C PHE A 50 13.25 4.93 11.01
N ASP A 51 13.77 5.19 9.82
CA ASP A 51 15.00 4.56 9.33
C ASP A 51 16.25 5.10 10.04
N LEU A 52 16.16 6.27 10.71
CA LEU A 52 17.25 6.94 11.39
C LEU A 52 17.13 6.79 12.91
N ILE A 53 18.19 6.25 13.53
CA ILE A 53 18.25 6.07 14.99
C ILE A 53 18.11 7.41 15.72
N THR A 54 18.71 8.48 15.19
CA THR A 54 18.62 9.84 15.77
C THR A 54 17.18 10.35 15.87
N ASP A 55 16.33 9.96 14.91
CA ASP A 55 14.93 10.33 14.93
C ASP A 55 14.13 9.42 15.89
N GLN A 56 14.46 8.12 15.96
CA GLN A 56 13.87 7.20 16.93
C GLN A 56 14.14 7.63 18.38
N GLU A 57 15.35 8.15 18.68
CA GLU A 57 15.72 8.64 20.01
C GLU A 57 14.83 9.79 20.51
N ARG A 58 14.22 10.56 19.61
CA ARG A 58 13.24 11.61 19.95
C ARG A 58 11.90 11.05 20.44
N PHE A 59 11.65 9.75 20.25
CA PHE A 59 10.42 9.05 20.61
C PHE A 59 10.64 8.00 21.70
N ILE A 60 11.71 8.11 22.49
CA ILE A 60 11.85 7.34 23.71
C ILE A 60 10.71 7.71 24.65
N PRO A 61 9.97 6.73 25.27
CA PRO A 61 8.79 6.98 26.08
C PRO A 61 9.16 7.56 27.46
N ARG A 62 9.87 8.68 27.47
CA ARG A 62 10.23 9.49 28.63
C ARG A 62 9.54 10.84 28.54
N ARG A 63 8.86 11.25 29.60
CA ARG A 63 8.06 12.49 29.62
C ARG A 63 8.86 13.76 29.32
N ASP A 64 10.11 13.83 29.79
CA ASP A 64 11.00 14.96 29.51
C ASP A 64 11.33 15.08 28.02
N VAL A 65 11.67 13.96 27.37
CA VAL A 65 11.97 13.87 25.94
C VAL A 65 10.73 14.25 25.11
N LEU A 66 9.58 13.62 25.41
CA LEU A 66 8.34 13.87 24.68
C LEU A 66 7.80 15.30 24.89
N ARG A 67 7.98 15.88 26.11
CA ARG A 67 7.63 17.28 26.37
C ARG A 67 8.46 18.24 25.54
N GLN A 68 9.76 17.97 25.39
CA GLN A 68 10.61 18.77 24.54
C GLN A 68 10.14 18.69 23.08
N LEU A 69 9.87 17.50 22.58
CA LEU A 69 9.37 17.29 21.20
C LEU A 69 8.11 18.11 20.92
N VAL A 70 7.13 18.05 21.82
CA VAL A 70 5.86 18.79 21.69
C VAL A 70 6.04 20.30 21.83
N SER A 71 7.01 20.76 22.65
CA SER A 71 7.30 22.21 22.77
C SER A 71 7.87 22.80 21.48
N GLU A 72 8.54 21.97 20.67
CA GLU A 72 9.15 22.36 19.40
C GLU A 72 8.16 22.24 18.22
N HIS A 73 7.15 21.35 18.29
CA HIS A 73 6.31 20.99 17.15
C HIS A 73 4.83 20.86 17.52
N LYS A 74 3.97 21.61 16.82
CA LYS A 74 2.50 21.52 16.96
C LYS A 74 1.89 20.34 16.22
N VAL A 75 2.56 19.87 15.18
CA VAL A 75 2.21 18.68 14.40
C VAL A 75 3.46 17.82 14.29
N ILE A 76 3.33 16.55 14.55
CA ILE A 76 4.42 15.57 14.46
C ILE A 76 4.20 14.71 13.22
N LEU A 77 5.18 14.70 12.32
CA LEU A 77 5.16 13.89 11.11
C LEU A 77 6.19 12.77 11.21
N ILE A 78 5.75 11.53 11.02
CA ILE A 78 6.60 10.33 11.14
C ILE A 78 6.53 9.56 9.82
N ASP A 79 7.70 9.26 9.23
CA ASP A 79 7.81 8.35 8.09
C ASP A 79 8.39 7.00 8.53
N GLU A 80 7.95 5.92 7.86
CA GLU A 80 8.36 4.53 8.07
C GLU A 80 8.21 4.06 9.54
N VAL A 81 7.06 4.39 10.14
CA VAL A 81 6.76 4.12 11.57
C VAL A 81 6.95 2.66 12.00
N GLN A 82 6.83 1.69 11.08
CA GLN A 82 7.03 0.27 11.36
C GLN A 82 8.50 -0.11 11.67
N ASN A 83 9.45 0.78 11.38
CA ASN A 83 10.88 0.51 11.65
C ASN A 83 11.28 0.84 13.08
N TYR A 84 10.37 1.43 13.88
CA TYR A 84 10.53 1.58 15.31
C TYR A 84 9.22 1.19 16.04
N PRO A 85 8.89 -0.12 16.14
CA PRO A 85 7.63 -0.61 16.74
C PRO A 85 7.45 -0.19 18.20
N GLU A 86 8.54 -0.02 18.93
CA GLU A 86 8.58 0.40 20.35
C GLU A 86 8.04 1.83 20.52
N SER A 87 8.04 2.65 19.47
CA SER A 87 7.46 4.00 19.48
C SER A 87 5.97 4.02 19.83
N THR A 88 5.28 2.88 19.72
CA THR A 88 3.85 2.75 20.03
C THR A 88 3.53 3.27 21.45
N VAL A 89 4.41 3.02 22.43
CA VAL A 89 4.25 3.52 23.80
C VAL A 89 4.40 5.04 23.84
N ALA A 90 5.38 5.60 23.12
CA ALA A 90 5.57 7.04 23.03
C ALA A 90 4.38 7.73 22.32
N LEU A 91 3.87 7.13 21.23
CA LEU A 91 2.69 7.63 20.52
C LEU A 91 1.46 7.68 21.43
N LYS A 92 1.26 6.65 22.26
CA LYS A 92 0.21 6.64 23.27
C LYS A 92 0.34 7.80 24.25
N VAL A 93 1.54 8.03 24.81
CA VAL A 93 1.79 9.12 25.75
C VAL A 93 1.57 10.50 25.08
N LEU A 94 2.06 10.65 23.85
CA LEU A 94 1.86 11.87 23.05
C LEU A 94 0.38 12.17 22.83
N HIS A 95 -0.44 11.16 22.58
CA HIS A 95 -1.88 11.31 22.47
C HIS A 95 -2.54 11.61 23.82
N ASP A 96 -2.32 10.77 24.84
CA ASP A 96 -3.08 10.78 26.10
C ASP A 96 -2.71 11.97 27.01
N GLU A 97 -1.44 12.43 26.99
CA GLU A 97 -0.96 13.48 27.91
C GLU A 97 -0.73 14.83 27.21
N PHE A 98 -0.37 14.83 25.91
CA PHE A 98 0.03 16.05 25.22
C PHE A 98 -0.97 16.50 24.16
N HIS A 99 -1.89 15.64 23.73
CA HIS A 99 -2.94 15.93 22.75
C HIS A 99 -2.41 16.57 21.46
N VAL A 100 -1.21 16.12 21.01
CA VAL A 100 -0.56 16.67 19.82
C VAL A 100 -1.03 15.93 18.57
N LYS A 101 -1.17 16.65 17.46
CA LYS A 101 -1.48 16.06 16.14
C LYS A 101 -0.32 15.23 15.66
N ILE A 102 -0.59 13.97 15.27
CA ILE A 102 0.42 13.05 14.75
C ILE A 102 -0.07 12.47 13.44
N ILE A 103 0.74 12.58 12.39
CA ILE A 103 0.54 11.90 11.12
C ILE A 103 1.72 10.96 10.92
N ALA A 104 1.45 9.66 10.87
CA ALA A 104 2.47 8.64 10.70
C ALA A 104 2.22 7.84 9.43
N THR A 105 3.23 7.72 8.59
CA THR A 105 3.17 6.87 7.39
C THR A 105 3.92 5.57 7.61
N GLY A 106 3.47 4.51 6.94
CA GLY A 106 4.15 3.22 7.01
C GLY A 106 3.49 2.15 6.16
N SER A 107 4.07 0.96 6.23
CA SER A 107 3.42 -0.27 5.79
C SER A 107 2.52 -0.83 6.90
N SER A 108 1.58 -1.70 6.55
CA SER A 108 0.67 -2.33 7.53
C SER A 108 1.36 -3.19 8.62
N GLU A 109 2.67 -3.29 8.56
CA GLU A 109 3.49 -4.17 9.38
C GLU A 109 3.59 -3.74 10.85
N LEU A 110 3.38 -2.46 11.16
CA LEU A 110 3.46 -1.98 12.53
C LEU A 110 2.56 -2.78 13.48
N ARG A 111 1.33 -3.10 13.06
CA ARG A 111 0.42 -3.95 13.85
C ARG A 111 0.97 -5.32 14.19
N GLN A 112 1.84 -5.87 13.33
CA GLN A 112 2.40 -7.22 13.50
C GLN A 112 3.71 -7.18 14.28
N LYS A 113 4.47 -6.09 14.17
CA LYS A 113 5.76 -5.94 14.83
C LYS A 113 5.64 -5.38 16.24
N SER A 114 4.67 -4.51 16.49
CA SER A 114 4.46 -3.93 17.82
C SER A 114 3.56 -4.80 18.67
N LYS A 115 4.07 -5.24 19.80
CA LYS A 115 3.29 -5.96 20.83
C LYS A 115 2.27 -5.05 21.52
N ASP A 116 2.52 -3.75 21.50
CA ASP A 116 1.73 -2.73 22.18
C ASP A 116 0.78 -1.98 21.24
N PHE A 117 0.66 -2.39 19.97
CA PHE A 117 -0.20 -1.70 19.00
C PHE A 117 -1.67 -1.66 19.44
N ASP A 118 -2.16 -2.74 20.05
CA ASP A 118 -3.53 -2.82 20.58
C ASP A 118 -3.79 -1.77 21.68
N SER A 119 -2.73 -1.27 22.34
CA SER A 119 -2.84 -0.19 23.31
C SER A 119 -3.22 1.16 22.71
N LEU A 120 -3.11 1.31 21.38
CA LEU A 120 -3.57 2.47 20.63
C LEU A 120 -5.04 2.39 20.22
N THR A 121 -5.76 1.31 20.56
CA THR A 121 -7.20 1.18 20.26
C THR A 121 -7.94 2.44 20.70
N ASP A 122 -8.84 2.94 19.84
CA ASP A 122 -9.60 4.20 19.99
C ASP A 122 -8.77 5.51 19.90
N ARG A 123 -7.44 5.45 19.77
CA ARG A 123 -6.52 6.60 19.71
C ARG A 123 -6.07 6.97 18.31
N PHE A 124 -6.47 6.22 17.31
CA PHE A 124 -6.05 6.50 15.93
C PHE A 124 -7.21 6.43 14.93
N VAL A 125 -6.96 7.00 13.78
CA VAL A 125 -7.72 6.83 12.54
C VAL A 125 -6.76 6.37 11.45
N GLU A 126 -7.29 5.66 10.46
CA GLU A 126 -6.48 5.10 9.37
C GLU A 126 -6.94 5.62 8.02
N GLN A 127 -5.98 5.87 7.17
CA GLN A 127 -6.18 6.19 5.77
C GLN A 127 -5.19 5.39 4.92
N TYR A 128 -5.51 5.27 3.63
CA TYR A 128 -4.71 4.46 2.72
C TYR A 128 -4.19 5.29 1.56
N CYS A 129 -2.88 5.24 1.33
CA CYS A 129 -2.22 5.81 0.17
C CYS A 129 -1.80 4.67 -0.76
N LEU A 130 -2.71 4.27 -1.64
CA LEU A 130 -2.54 3.20 -2.62
C LEU A 130 -1.97 3.74 -3.95
N PRO A 131 -1.66 2.92 -4.96
CA PRO A 131 -1.44 3.40 -6.32
C PRO A 131 -2.57 4.32 -6.78
N LEU A 132 -2.33 5.18 -7.78
CA LEU A 132 -3.30 6.19 -8.22
C LEU A 132 -4.63 5.56 -8.64
N SER A 133 -5.73 6.10 -8.14
CA SER A 133 -7.06 5.72 -8.61
C SER A 133 -7.39 6.42 -9.95
N ILE A 134 -8.35 5.87 -10.68
CA ILE A 134 -8.85 6.47 -11.92
C ILE A 134 -9.36 7.89 -11.66
N ASN A 135 -10.06 8.10 -10.54
CA ASN A 135 -10.57 9.41 -10.15
C ASN A 135 -9.44 10.40 -9.87
N GLU A 136 -8.41 10.01 -9.12
CA GLU A 136 -7.24 10.85 -8.88
C GLU A 136 -6.55 11.25 -10.19
N ILE A 137 -6.46 10.33 -11.14
CA ILE A 137 -5.88 10.61 -12.45
C ILE A 137 -6.75 11.60 -13.23
N ALA A 138 -8.05 11.36 -13.28
CA ALA A 138 -9.00 12.22 -14.00
C ALA A 138 -9.04 13.65 -13.43
N GLU A 139 -9.06 13.79 -12.10
CA GLU A 139 -9.04 15.09 -11.41
C GLU A 139 -7.74 15.88 -11.63
N ASN A 140 -6.63 15.19 -11.83
CA ASN A 140 -5.33 15.82 -12.11
C ASN A 140 -5.06 16.08 -13.59
N THR A 141 -5.95 15.64 -14.48
CA THR A 141 -5.80 15.80 -15.92
C THR A 141 -6.83 16.82 -16.44
N LYS A 142 -6.39 17.84 -17.17
CA LYS A 142 -7.30 18.77 -17.83
C LYS A 142 -7.85 18.10 -19.09
N ILE A 143 -9.12 17.70 -19.04
CA ILE A 143 -9.81 17.00 -20.13
C ILE A 143 -10.93 17.89 -20.63
N LEU A 144 -10.97 18.13 -21.93
CA LEU A 144 -12.11 18.81 -22.56
C LEU A 144 -13.25 17.81 -22.75
N ALA A 145 -14.50 18.30 -22.68
CA ALA A 145 -15.69 17.44 -22.70
C ALA A 145 -15.74 16.48 -23.91
N TYR A 146 -15.26 16.93 -25.06
CA TYR A 146 -15.23 16.13 -26.30
C TYR A 146 -14.08 15.11 -26.36
N GLU A 147 -13.08 15.21 -25.46
CA GLU A 147 -11.92 14.30 -25.38
C GLU A 147 -12.14 13.16 -24.37
N LYS A 148 -13.24 13.20 -23.62
CA LYS A 148 -13.46 12.31 -22.48
C LYS A 148 -13.41 10.82 -22.87
N ASP A 149 -14.12 10.44 -23.91
CA ASP A 149 -14.20 9.03 -24.34
C ASP A 149 -12.84 8.49 -24.83
N GLU A 150 -12.09 9.33 -25.52
CA GLU A 150 -10.75 8.99 -25.99
C GLU A 150 -9.77 8.89 -24.81
N PHE A 151 -9.84 9.85 -23.89
CA PHE A 151 -9.04 9.82 -22.67
C PHE A 151 -9.31 8.56 -21.83
N GLU A 152 -10.58 8.19 -21.63
CA GLU A 152 -10.94 6.99 -20.83
C GLU A 152 -10.37 5.71 -21.46
N LYS A 153 -10.44 5.57 -22.80
CA LYS A 153 -9.86 4.44 -23.52
C LYS A 153 -8.33 4.38 -23.38
N GLN A 154 -7.66 5.52 -23.57
CA GLN A 154 -6.20 5.62 -23.44
C GLN A 154 -5.76 5.35 -22.00
N LEU A 155 -6.48 5.89 -21.01
CA LEU A 155 -6.24 5.66 -19.60
C LEU A 155 -6.38 4.17 -19.28
N GLN A 156 -7.47 3.54 -19.72
CA GLN A 156 -7.70 2.11 -19.51
C GLN A 156 -6.54 1.28 -20.08
N SER A 157 -6.17 1.49 -21.35
CA SER A 157 -5.05 0.77 -21.97
C SER A 157 -3.74 0.97 -21.20
N LYS A 158 -3.43 2.22 -20.80
CA LYS A 158 -2.22 2.54 -20.04
C LYS A 158 -2.19 1.87 -18.69
N LEU A 159 -3.31 1.88 -17.95
CA LEU A 159 -3.41 1.23 -16.63
C LEU A 159 -3.36 -0.30 -16.72
N GLN A 160 -4.00 -0.88 -17.72
CA GLN A 160 -3.97 -2.33 -17.96
C GLN A 160 -2.57 -2.84 -18.35
N LYS A 161 -1.73 -1.97 -18.94
CA LYS A 161 -0.37 -2.32 -19.37
C LYS A 161 0.66 -2.03 -18.28
N PHE A 162 0.66 -0.84 -17.69
CA PHE A 162 1.72 -0.34 -16.81
C PHE A 162 1.29 -0.10 -15.37
N GLY A 163 0.00 -0.27 -15.05
CA GLY A 163 -0.52 0.01 -13.72
C GLY A 163 -0.58 1.50 -13.38
N ALA A 164 -0.77 1.78 -12.11
CA ALA A 164 -1.05 3.10 -11.58
C ALA A 164 -0.06 3.59 -10.50
N TYR A 165 1.09 2.93 -10.35
CA TYR A 165 2.11 3.45 -9.45
C TYR A 165 2.57 4.83 -9.88
N PRO A 166 2.59 5.84 -8.96
CA PRO A 166 2.91 7.23 -9.32
C PRO A 166 4.24 7.38 -10.07
N GLU A 167 5.27 6.63 -9.68
CA GLU A 167 6.60 6.66 -10.30
C GLU A 167 6.58 6.24 -11.78
N ILE A 168 5.66 5.36 -12.14
CA ILE A 168 5.51 4.86 -13.51
C ILE A 168 4.51 5.71 -14.28
N TYR A 169 3.34 5.98 -13.67
CA TYR A 169 2.25 6.67 -14.36
C TYR A 169 2.56 8.14 -14.60
N ALA A 170 3.08 8.85 -13.59
CA ALA A 170 3.29 10.29 -13.64
C ALA A 170 4.54 10.71 -14.41
N ASN A 171 5.42 9.78 -14.78
CA ASN A 171 6.64 10.09 -15.49
C ASN A 171 6.47 9.91 -17.01
N GLU A 172 6.02 10.96 -17.66
CA GLU A 172 5.80 10.98 -19.13
C GLU A 172 7.09 10.86 -19.96
N LYS A 173 8.26 11.06 -19.33
CA LYS A 173 9.56 10.99 -20.03
C LYS A 173 10.07 9.56 -20.17
N LEU A 174 9.48 8.59 -19.47
CA LEU A 174 9.88 7.19 -19.55
C LEU A 174 9.40 6.57 -20.85
N SER A 175 10.30 5.93 -21.57
CA SER A 175 9.93 5.02 -22.66
C SER A 175 9.15 3.81 -22.14
N GLU A 176 8.53 3.04 -23.02
CA GLU A 176 7.84 1.80 -22.60
C GLU A 176 8.82 0.80 -22.00
N GLU A 177 10.00 0.67 -22.59
CA GLU A 177 11.08 -0.19 -22.12
C GLU A 177 11.52 0.20 -20.70
N ASP A 178 11.73 1.49 -20.45
CA ASP A 178 12.09 2.01 -19.14
C ASP A 178 11.01 1.72 -18.08
N LYS A 179 9.73 1.85 -18.46
CA LYS A 179 8.60 1.50 -17.57
C LYS A 179 8.59 0.02 -17.22
N ILE A 180 8.80 -0.84 -18.20
CA ILE A 180 8.87 -2.30 -18.01
C ILE A 180 10.02 -2.66 -17.08
N GLU A 181 11.23 -2.15 -17.33
CA GLU A 181 12.41 -2.38 -16.50
C GLU A 181 12.17 -1.92 -15.06
N LYS A 182 11.62 -0.72 -14.89
CA LYS A 182 11.29 -0.18 -13.56
C LYS A 182 10.25 -1.03 -12.83
N LEU A 183 9.18 -1.48 -13.51
CA LEU A 183 8.16 -2.34 -12.92
C LEU A 183 8.74 -3.70 -12.49
N GLN A 184 9.59 -4.31 -13.31
CA GLN A 184 10.29 -5.54 -12.96
C GLN A 184 11.18 -5.36 -11.74
N LYS A 185 11.96 -4.28 -11.71
CA LYS A 185 12.80 -3.93 -10.55
C LYS A 185 11.96 -3.65 -9.30
N MET A 186 10.83 -2.94 -9.44
CA MET A 186 9.92 -2.72 -8.32
C MET A 186 9.39 -4.03 -7.76
N PHE A 187 8.95 -4.94 -8.61
CA PHE A 187 8.45 -6.24 -8.17
C PHE A 187 9.54 -7.05 -7.46
N ASP A 188 10.67 -7.28 -8.11
CA ASP A 188 11.72 -8.18 -7.61
C ASP A 188 12.46 -7.60 -6.38
N THR A 189 12.67 -6.27 -6.32
CA THR A 189 13.51 -5.66 -5.29
C THR A 189 12.72 -5.13 -4.09
N TYR A 190 11.55 -4.53 -4.34
CA TYR A 190 10.82 -3.84 -3.27
C TYR A 190 9.60 -4.61 -2.79
N ILE A 191 8.80 -5.18 -3.72
CA ILE A 191 7.55 -5.83 -3.34
C ILE A 191 7.82 -7.24 -2.80
N LEU A 192 8.55 -8.05 -3.55
CA LEU A 192 8.77 -9.44 -3.18
C LEU A 192 9.80 -9.60 -2.06
N LYS A 193 10.97 -8.92 -2.16
CA LYS A 193 12.02 -9.03 -1.13
C LYS A 193 11.59 -8.47 0.21
N ASP A 194 10.88 -7.35 0.24
CA ASP A 194 10.42 -6.79 1.49
C ASP A 194 9.48 -7.75 2.21
N VAL A 195 8.50 -8.29 1.48
CA VAL A 195 7.57 -9.28 2.06
C VAL A 195 8.31 -10.51 2.58
N ILE A 196 9.31 -11.00 1.84
CA ILE A 196 10.12 -12.15 2.25
C ILE A 196 10.88 -11.86 3.53
N ASN A 197 11.57 -10.71 3.59
CA ASN A 197 12.40 -10.32 4.72
C ASN A 197 11.57 -10.03 5.98
N ILE A 198 10.43 -9.34 5.82
CA ILE A 198 9.57 -8.94 6.94
C ILE A 198 8.93 -10.14 7.63
N TYR A 199 8.49 -11.11 6.84
CA TYR A 199 7.77 -12.29 7.33
C TYR A 199 8.67 -13.53 7.46
N ASP A 200 9.99 -13.38 7.27
CA ASP A 200 10.96 -14.46 7.29
C ASP A 200 10.50 -15.66 6.44
N LEU A 201 10.04 -15.36 5.22
CA LEU A 201 9.55 -16.40 4.31
C LEU A 201 10.73 -17.24 3.82
N LYS A 202 10.80 -18.46 4.28
CA LYS A 202 11.93 -19.39 4.02
C LYS A 202 12.10 -19.79 2.54
N ASN A 203 11.11 -19.52 1.68
CA ASN A 203 11.12 -19.96 0.29
C ASN A 203 10.61 -18.88 -0.67
N GLU A 204 11.54 -18.03 -1.13
CA GLU A 204 11.30 -16.98 -2.12
C GLU A 204 10.71 -17.53 -3.43
N LYS A 205 11.23 -18.67 -3.91
CA LYS A 205 10.76 -19.31 -5.13
C LYS A 205 9.29 -19.74 -5.00
N LEU A 206 8.90 -20.28 -3.84
CA LEU A 206 7.51 -20.65 -3.57
C LEU A 206 6.62 -19.40 -3.55
N ALA A 207 7.04 -18.32 -2.89
CA ALA A 207 6.31 -17.05 -2.85
C ALA A 207 6.04 -16.52 -4.27
N LYS A 208 7.06 -16.48 -5.12
CA LYS A 208 6.96 -16.05 -6.52
C LYS A 208 6.06 -16.97 -7.35
N ASN A 209 6.17 -18.28 -7.15
CA ASN A 209 5.34 -19.25 -7.86
C ASN A 209 3.86 -19.17 -7.48
N ILE A 210 3.53 -18.94 -6.19
CA ILE A 210 2.15 -18.72 -5.74
C ILE A 210 1.57 -17.49 -6.44
N LEU A 211 2.28 -16.35 -6.41
CA LEU A 211 1.85 -15.12 -7.10
C LEU A 211 1.69 -15.35 -8.61
N THR A 212 2.58 -16.13 -9.23
CA THR A 212 2.49 -16.46 -10.67
C THR A 212 1.25 -17.26 -10.98
N GLN A 213 0.92 -18.29 -10.16
CA GLN A 213 -0.31 -19.07 -10.33
C GLN A 213 -1.56 -18.17 -10.24
N ILE A 214 -1.58 -17.25 -9.27
CA ILE A 214 -2.67 -16.28 -9.10
C ILE A 214 -2.76 -15.35 -10.32
N ALA A 215 -1.62 -14.85 -10.80
CA ALA A 215 -1.56 -13.94 -11.94
C ALA A 215 -2.07 -14.59 -13.25
N LEU A 216 -1.84 -15.90 -13.44
CA LEU A 216 -2.30 -16.66 -14.60
C LEU A 216 -3.78 -17.03 -14.53
N GLN A 217 -4.39 -17.04 -13.34
CA GLN A 217 -5.81 -17.38 -13.12
C GLN A 217 -6.65 -16.13 -12.74
N LEU A 218 -6.17 -14.94 -13.11
CA LEU A 218 -6.84 -13.67 -12.80
C LEU A 218 -8.31 -13.69 -13.27
N GLY A 219 -9.23 -13.21 -12.41
CA GLY A 219 -10.67 -13.23 -12.69
C GLY A 219 -11.39 -14.55 -12.39
N SER A 220 -10.66 -15.63 -12.07
CA SER A 220 -11.24 -16.95 -11.74
C SER A 220 -11.32 -17.15 -10.21
N GLU A 221 -12.23 -18.01 -9.77
CA GLU A 221 -12.22 -18.47 -8.37
C GLU A 221 -10.96 -19.30 -8.10
N MET A 222 -10.25 -18.94 -7.05
CA MET A 222 -8.98 -19.57 -6.68
C MET A 222 -9.17 -20.64 -5.63
N SER A 223 -8.60 -21.83 -5.88
CA SER A 223 -8.51 -22.92 -4.91
C SER A 223 -7.11 -22.99 -4.32
N ILE A 224 -6.97 -22.70 -3.01
CA ILE A 224 -5.70 -22.83 -2.29
C ILE A 224 -5.18 -24.27 -2.37
N SER A 225 -6.08 -25.26 -2.35
CA SER A 225 -5.73 -26.68 -2.46
C SER A 225 -5.14 -27.02 -3.83
N GLU A 226 -5.67 -26.43 -4.91
CA GLU A 226 -5.15 -26.60 -6.26
C GLU A 226 -3.76 -25.98 -6.43
N ILE A 227 -3.57 -24.74 -5.95
CA ILE A 227 -2.25 -24.08 -5.96
C ILE A 227 -1.23 -24.92 -5.18
N ALA A 228 -1.60 -25.41 -4.00
CA ALA A 228 -0.74 -26.23 -3.17
C ALA A 228 -0.33 -27.54 -3.89
N ALA A 229 -1.28 -28.22 -4.52
CA ALA A 229 -1.03 -29.45 -5.29
C ALA A 229 -0.10 -29.17 -6.49
N ASN A 230 -0.38 -28.11 -7.26
CA ASN A 230 0.43 -27.75 -8.44
C ASN A 230 1.88 -27.40 -8.08
N LEU A 231 2.11 -26.83 -6.89
CA LEU A 231 3.43 -26.41 -6.43
C LEU A 231 4.12 -27.42 -5.51
N GLY A 232 3.48 -28.57 -5.22
CA GLY A 232 4.00 -29.54 -4.26
C GLY A 232 4.20 -28.97 -2.85
N ALA A 233 3.35 -28.02 -2.46
CA ALA A 233 3.47 -27.29 -1.20
C ALA A 233 2.35 -27.66 -0.22
N ASN A 234 2.58 -27.38 1.08
CA ASN A 234 1.55 -27.56 2.09
C ASN A 234 0.46 -26.48 1.93
N LYS A 235 -0.83 -26.88 1.98
CA LYS A 235 -1.99 -26.00 1.86
C LYS A 235 -1.96 -24.82 2.85
N MET A 236 -1.58 -25.07 4.12
CA MET A 236 -1.51 -24.04 5.14
C MET A 236 -0.40 -23.00 4.83
N THR A 237 0.73 -23.47 4.30
CA THR A 237 1.81 -22.60 3.86
C THR A 237 1.34 -21.67 2.73
N VAL A 238 0.65 -22.22 1.71
CA VAL A 238 0.11 -21.40 0.60
C VAL A 238 -0.91 -20.40 1.11
N ALA A 239 -1.82 -20.80 2.01
CA ALA A 239 -2.79 -19.91 2.64
C ALA A 239 -2.10 -18.74 3.37
N ASN A 240 -1.09 -19.03 4.19
CA ASN A 240 -0.32 -18.01 4.91
C ASN A 240 0.37 -17.02 3.95
N TYR A 241 0.97 -17.50 2.87
CA TYR A 241 1.60 -16.63 1.87
C TYR A 241 0.58 -15.69 1.21
N ILE A 242 -0.60 -16.21 0.84
CA ILE A 242 -1.68 -15.40 0.26
C ILE A 242 -2.14 -14.32 1.25
N GLU A 243 -2.35 -14.66 2.53
CA GLU A 243 -2.73 -13.67 3.56
C GLU A 243 -1.66 -12.58 3.74
N ILE A 244 -0.38 -12.95 3.68
CA ILE A 244 0.73 -12.01 3.72
C ILE A 244 0.69 -11.08 2.50
N PHE A 245 0.45 -11.60 1.29
CA PHE A 245 0.33 -10.77 0.08
C PHE A 245 -0.85 -9.81 0.14
N ILE A 246 -1.98 -10.23 0.71
CA ILE A 246 -3.15 -9.36 0.93
C ILE A 246 -2.79 -8.23 1.91
N LYS A 247 -2.19 -8.57 3.05
CA LYS A 247 -1.79 -7.59 4.07
C LYS A 247 -0.78 -6.55 3.55
N ASN A 248 0.03 -6.92 2.56
CA ASN A 248 1.04 -6.04 1.96
C ASN A 248 0.62 -5.37 0.67
N TYR A 249 -0.68 -5.30 0.39
CA TYR A 249 -1.22 -4.60 -0.78
C TYR A 249 -0.69 -5.13 -2.12
N ILE A 250 -0.39 -6.42 -2.21
CA ILE A 250 -0.08 -7.09 -3.47
C ILE A 250 -1.35 -7.65 -4.08
N LEU A 251 -2.19 -8.27 -3.24
CA LEU A 251 -3.44 -8.89 -3.64
C LEU A 251 -4.66 -8.28 -2.94
N ILE A 252 -5.77 -8.22 -3.67
CA ILE A 252 -7.10 -7.84 -3.18
C ILE A 252 -7.99 -9.10 -3.20
N PRO A 253 -8.52 -9.54 -2.06
CA PRO A 253 -9.50 -10.62 -2.05
C PRO A 253 -10.89 -10.07 -2.39
N LEU A 254 -11.56 -10.69 -3.34
CA LEU A 254 -12.97 -10.48 -3.61
C LEU A 254 -13.74 -11.73 -3.14
N PRO A 255 -14.48 -11.66 -2.04
CA PRO A 255 -15.25 -12.76 -1.54
C PRO A 255 -16.39 -13.13 -2.52
N SER A 256 -16.70 -14.42 -2.63
CA SER A 256 -17.81 -14.84 -3.46
C SER A 256 -19.15 -14.35 -2.86
N PHE A 257 -19.99 -13.72 -3.68
CA PHE A 257 -21.35 -13.37 -3.29
C PHE A 257 -22.21 -14.64 -3.25
N LYS A 258 -22.44 -15.16 -2.04
CA LYS A 258 -23.32 -16.32 -1.82
C LYS A 258 -24.45 -15.93 -0.88
N THR A 259 -25.68 -16.21 -1.28
CA THR A 259 -26.89 -15.97 -0.48
C THR A 259 -26.94 -16.79 0.82
N ASN A 260 -26.18 -17.89 0.90
CA ASN A 260 -26.09 -18.71 2.10
C ASN A 260 -24.81 -18.36 2.88
N ALA A 261 -24.97 -17.72 4.04
CA ALA A 261 -23.87 -17.27 4.91
C ALA A 261 -22.87 -18.39 5.28
N ARG A 262 -23.33 -19.63 5.43
CA ARG A 262 -22.43 -20.78 5.70
C ARG A 262 -21.53 -21.13 4.51
N ARG A 263 -21.96 -20.85 3.28
CA ARG A 263 -21.16 -21.03 2.06
C ARG A 263 -20.34 -19.79 1.67
N ALA A 264 -20.68 -18.62 2.22
CA ALA A 264 -19.90 -17.39 2.02
C ALA A 264 -18.51 -17.45 2.68
N VAL A 265 -18.34 -18.30 3.71
CA VAL A 265 -17.06 -18.61 4.37
C VAL A 265 -16.24 -19.64 3.56
N SER A 266 -16.68 -20.05 2.35
CA SER A 266 -15.92 -21.01 1.55
C SER A 266 -14.56 -20.44 1.16
N GLU A 267 -13.55 -21.30 1.16
CA GLU A 267 -12.15 -20.97 0.88
C GLU A 267 -11.90 -20.41 -0.54
N ASN A 268 -12.88 -20.52 -1.46
CA ASN A 268 -12.75 -20.06 -2.82
C ASN A 268 -13.15 -18.58 -2.92
N ARG A 269 -12.18 -17.76 -3.27
CA ARG A 269 -12.34 -16.32 -3.50
C ARG A 269 -11.60 -15.94 -4.78
N LYS A 270 -12.03 -14.88 -5.45
CA LYS A 270 -11.23 -14.27 -6.52
C LYS A 270 -10.13 -13.44 -5.88
N LEU A 271 -8.95 -13.48 -6.47
CA LEU A 271 -7.80 -12.68 -6.06
C LEU A 271 -7.37 -11.80 -7.22
N TYR A 272 -7.29 -10.50 -6.97
CA TYR A 272 -6.81 -9.51 -7.92
C TYR A 272 -5.53 -8.88 -7.41
N PHE A 273 -4.72 -8.35 -8.33
CA PHE A 273 -3.57 -7.53 -7.95
C PHE A 273 -4.01 -6.09 -7.70
N TYR A 274 -3.43 -5.44 -6.70
CA TYR A 274 -3.63 -4.01 -6.46
C TYR A 274 -3.16 -3.15 -7.63
N ASP A 275 -2.23 -3.65 -8.43
CA ASP A 275 -1.68 -2.96 -9.58
C ASP A 275 -1.39 -3.94 -10.71
N LEU A 276 -1.95 -3.68 -11.89
CA LEU A 276 -1.78 -4.53 -13.06
C LEU A 276 -0.37 -4.45 -13.65
N GLY A 277 0.34 -3.33 -13.51
CA GLY A 277 1.73 -3.21 -13.92
C GLY A 277 2.63 -4.18 -13.16
N ILE A 278 2.42 -4.31 -11.85
CA ILE A 278 3.13 -5.27 -10.99
C ILE A 278 2.79 -6.72 -11.40
N ARG A 279 1.50 -6.99 -11.64
CA ARG A 279 1.07 -8.30 -12.16
C ARG A 279 1.75 -8.63 -13.49
N ASN A 280 1.78 -7.68 -14.41
CA ASN A 280 2.37 -7.86 -15.73
C ASN A 280 3.90 -8.04 -15.65
N ALA A 281 4.56 -7.34 -14.73
CA ALA A 281 5.99 -7.51 -14.46
C ALA A 281 6.31 -8.95 -13.99
N LEU A 282 5.47 -9.50 -13.12
CA LEU A 282 5.62 -10.86 -12.61
C LEU A 282 5.55 -11.91 -13.73
N VAL A 283 4.55 -11.79 -14.62
CA VAL A 283 4.34 -12.75 -15.74
C VAL A 283 5.04 -12.33 -17.04
N LYS A 284 5.73 -11.18 -17.04
CA LYS A 284 6.46 -10.61 -18.18
C LYS A 284 5.59 -10.41 -19.44
N VAL A 285 4.35 -9.96 -19.26
CA VAL A 285 3.38 -9.73 -20.33
C VAL A 285 2.94 -8.28 -20.35
N PHE A 286 3.47 -7.49 -21.31
CA PHE A 286 3.17 -6.07 -21.50
C PHE A 286 2.56 -5.76 -22.88
N ARG A 287 1.93 -6.76 -23.51
CA ARG A 287 1.23 -6.58 -24.78
C ARG A 287 -0.08 -5.83 -24.59
N GLU A 288 -0.56 -5.20 -25.66
CA GLU A 288 -1.89 -4.60 -25.69
C GLU A 288 -2.96 -5.65 -25.38
N LEU A 289 -4.06 -5.21 -24.73
CA LEU A 289 -5.09 -6.11 -24.20
C LEU A 289 -5.73 -6.98 -25.29
N ASP A 290 -5.94 -6.42 -26.48
CA ASP A 290 -6.63 -7.09 -27.60
C ASP A 290 -5.92 -8.36 -28.08
N VAL A 291 -4.61 -8.41 -27.96
CA VAL A 291 -3.78 -9.55 -28.38
C VAL A 291 -3.40 -10.47 -27.23
N ARG A 292 -3.98 -10.28 -26.05
CA ARG A 292 -3.69 -11.09 -24.86
C ARG A 292 -4.70 -12.21 -24.67
N PRO A 293 -4.25 -13.45 -24.33
CA PRO A 293 -5.16 -14.54 -24.03
C PRO A 293 -5.92 -14.36 -22.71
N ASP A 294 -5.36 -13.57 -21.77
CA ASP A 294 -5.91 -13.30 -20.43
C ASP A 294 -6.74 -12.00 -20.35
N LYS A 295 -7.14 -11.45 -21.52
CA LYS A 295 -7.83 -10.15 -21.60
C LYS A 295 -9.09 -10.06 -20.73
N GLY A 296 -9.87 -11.13 -20.60
CA GLY A 296 -11.08 -11.15 -19.78
C GLY A 296 -10.79 -10.88 -18.30
N GLY A 297 -9.84 -11.60 -17.72
CA GLY A 297 -9.46 -11.43 -16.32
C GLY A 297 -8.76 -10.10 -16.03
N VAL A 298 -8.04 -9.55 -17.01
CA VAL A 298 -7.39 -8.23 -16.88
C VAL A 298 -8.41 -7.09 -16.99
N PHE A 299 -9.48 -7.30 -17.78
CA PHE A 299 -10.55 -6.31 -17.94
C PHE A 299 -11.47 -6.25 -16.71
N GLU A 300 -11.77 -7.40 -16.09
CA GLU A 300 -12.59 -7.51 -14.86
C GLU A 300 -11.97 -6.75 -13.68
#